data_a7f7656a8f138c6f272133bfe1b61f31
#
_entry.id   a7f7656a8f138c6f272133bfe1b61f31
#
_cell.length_a   1.000
_cell.length_b   1.000
_cell.length_c   1.000
_cell.angle_alpha   90.00
_cell.angle_beta   90.00
_cell.angle_gamma   90.00
#
_symmetry.space_group_name_H-M   'P 1'
#
loop_
_entity.id
_entity.type
_entity.pdbx_description
1 polymer ?
#
loop_
_entity_poly.entity_id
_entity_poly.type
_entity_poly.pdbx_seq_one_letter_code
_entity_poly.pdbx_strand_id
1 'polypeptide(L)'
;MPSEISPGARLRAWERAAEWPLAGAAVVFLGAYAWEVLTNAQGAAKETAELMIGAVWALFGLDYLVRLVLAPNRSRWFLRHLPDLAIIVLPILRPLRLLRLVTLVSIMQRSAGTALRGRITLYTAGSATLLIFTSALAALEAERHEPGSSIQSFGQALWWALTTITTVGYGDTFP
;
A
#
# COMPACT_ATOMS: atom_id res chain seq x y z
N MET A 1 -28.41 -23.06 25.33
CA MET A 1 -27.01 -22.68 25.60
C MET A 1 -26.56 -21.75 24.49
N PRO A 2 -26.28 -20.45 24.71
CA PRO A 2 -25.72 -19.60 23.68
C PRO A 2 -24.29 -20.08 23.46
N SER A 3 -23.97 -20.45 22.23
CA SER A 3 -22.62 -20.82 21.77
C SER A 3 -21.68 -19.67 22.06
N GLU A 4 -20.79 -19.85 23.03
CA GLU A 4 -19.66 -18.92 23.26
C GLU A 4 -18.83 -18.85 21.99
N ILE A 5 -19.05 -17.81 21.20
CA ILE A 5 -18.20 -17.51 20.05
C ILE A 5 -16.83 -17.20 20.63
N SER A 6 -15.87 -18.10 20.44
CA SER A 6 -14.50 -17.93 20.95
C SER A 6 -13.98 -16.55 20.54
N PRO A 7 -13.31 -15.79 21.42
CA PRO A 7 -12.85 -14.42 21.13
C PRO A 7 -12.09 -14.28 19.81
N GLY A 8 -11.31 -15.32 19.42
CA GLY A 8 -10.62 -15.35 18.13
C GLY A 8 -11.52 -15.60 16.91
N ALA A 9 -12.77 -16.08 17.10
CA ALA A 9 -13.69 -16.29 15.98
C ALA A 9 -14.26 -14.97 15.46
N ARG A 10 -14.53 -13.99 16.33
CA ARG A 10 -15.00 -12.65 15.95
C ARG A 10 -13.94 -11.89 15.15
N LEU A 11 -12.69 -11.95 15.57
CA LEU A 11 -11.58 -11.33 14.83
C LEU A 11 -11.45 -11.94 13.43
N ARG A 12 -11.44 -13.27 13.30
CA ARG A 12 -11.37 -13.95 12.00
C ARG A 12 -12.57 -13.67 11.09
N ALA A 13 -13.76 -13.51 11.67
CA ALA A 13 -14.95 -13.13 10.89
C ALA A 13 -14.81 -11.71 10.34
N TRP A 14 -14.34 -10.77 11.17
CA TRP A 14 -14.07 -9.39 10.75
C TRP A 14 -12.98 -9.33 9.67
N GLU A 15 -11.86 -10.00 9.88
CA GLU A 15 -10.76 -10.04 8.90
C GLU A 15 -11.25 -10.50 7.52
N ARG A 16 -12.06 -11.54 7.45
CA ARG A 16 -12.64 -12.04 6.19
C ARG A 16 -13.64 -11.06 5.55
N ALA A 17 -14.47 -10.41 6.37
CA ALA A 17 -15.44 -9.43 5.88
C ALA A 17 -14.79 -8.14 5.39
N ALA A 18 -13.74 -7.68 6.08
CA ALA A 18 -13.01 -6.44 5.77
C ALA A 18 -12.01 -6.60 4.62
N GLU A 19 -11.62 -7.82 4.24
CA GLU A 19 -10.59 -8.10 3.24
C GLU A 19 -10.90 -7.43 1.89
N TRP A 20 -12.08 -7.65 1.32
CA TRP A 20 -12.48 -7.08 0.04
C TRP A 20 -12.69 -5.56 0.06
N PRO A 21 -13.41 -4.98 1.05
CA PRO A 21 -13.50 -3.52 1.18
C PRO A 21 -12.15 -2.83 1.32
N LEU A 22 -11.24 -3.39 2.11
CA LEU A 22 -9.90 -2.82 2.28
C LEU A 22 -9.03 -2.96 1.02
N ALA A 23 -9.19 -4.06 0.26
CA ALA A 23 -8.54 -4.21 -1.04
C ALA A 23 -9.05 -3.14 -2.02
N GLY A 24 -10.37 -2.93 -2.09
CA GLY A 24 -10.95 -1.84 -2.89
C GLY A 24 -10.45 -0.47 -2.48
N ALA A 25 -10.41 -0.19 -1.17
CA ALA A 25 -9.87 1.06 -0.63
C ALA A 25 -8.39 1.27 -1.00
N ALA A 26 -7.57 0.19 -0.99
CA ALA A 26 -6.17 0.27 -1.40
C ALA A 26 -6.01 0.59 -2.89
N VAL A 27 -6.89 0.07 -3.76
CA VAL A 27 -6.89 0.41 -5.19
C VAL A 27 -7.30 1.87 -5.40
N VAL A 28 -8.34 2.35 -4.70
CA VAL A 28 -8.76 3.76 -4.74
C VAL A 28 -7.64 4.68 -4.26
N PHE A 29 -6.96 4.31 -3.18
CA PHE A 29 -5.80 5.04 -2.67
C PHE A 29 -4.70 5.15 -3.73
N LEU A 30 -4.33 4.02 -4.36
CA LEU A 30 -3.30 4.01 -5.40
C LEU A 30 -3.71 4.86 -6.59
N GLY A 31 -4.98 4.78 -7.03
CA GLY A 31 -5.50 5.58 -8.13
C GLY A 31 -5.48 7.08 -7.84
N ALA A 32 -5.93 7.50 -6.65
CA ALA A 32 -5.91 8.90 -6.22
C ALA A 32 -4.47 9.43 -6.10
N TYR A 33 -3.58 8.66 -5.50
CA TYR A 33 -2.17 9.01 -5.37
C TYR A 33 -1.46 9.09 -6.73
N ALA A 34 -1.68 8.11 -7.61
CA ALA A 34 -1.12 8.12 -8.95
C ALA A 34 -1.62 9.33 -9.75
N TRP A 35 -2.92 9.64 -9.64
CA TRP A 35 -3.49 10.81 -10.30
C TRP A 35 -2.87 12.12 -9.79
N GLU A 36 -2.74 12.29 -8.47
CA GLU A 36 -2.10 13.45 -7.86
C GLU A 36 -0.66 13.65 -8.37
N VAL A 37 0.13 12.57 -8.31
CA VAL A 37 1.56 12.63 -8.69
C VAL A 37 1.74 12.81 -10.19
N LEU A 38 1.00 12.08 -11.03
CA LEU A 38 1.17 12.14 -12.50
C LEU A 38 0.71 13.47 -13.08
N THR A 39 -0.37 14.05 -12.56
CA THR A 39 -0.92 15.33 -13.05
C THR A 39 -0.25 16.54 -12.41
N ASN A 40 0.64 16.31 -11.41
CA ASN A 40 1.17 17.40 -10.58
C ASN A 40 0.04 18.30 -10.05
N ALA A 41 -1.00 17.66 -9.51
CA ALA A 41 -2.26 18.32 -9.16
C ALA A 41 -2.02 19.49 -8.21
N GLN A 42 -2.66 20.64 -8.51
CA GLN A 42 -2.60 21.86 -7.70
C GLN A 42 -4.01 22.41 -7.44
N GLY A 43 -4.12 23.25 -6.41
CA GLY A 43 -5.40 23.89 -6.04
C GLY A 43 -6.47 22.86 -5.67
N ALA A 44 -7.70 23.04 -6.13
CA ALA A 44 -8.85 22.20 -5.79
C ALA A 44 -8.67 20.72 -6.17
N ALA A 45 -7.92 20.43 -7.25
CA ALA A 45 -7.63 19.06 -7.67
C ALA A 45 -6.75 18.34 -6.63
N LYS A 46 -5.76 19.02 -6.08
CA LYS A 46 -4.91 18.50 -5.00
C LYS A 46 -5.71 18.28 -3.73
N GLU A 47 -6.53 19.24 -3.33
CA GLU A 47 -7.38 19.13 -2.14
C GLU A 47 -8.32 17.93 -2.23
N THR A 48 -8.92 17.67 -3.40
CA THR A 48 -9.79 16.51 -3.59
C THR A 48 -9.03 15.18 -3.49
N ALA A 49 -7.83 15.10 -4.06
CA ALA A 49 -6.97 13.92 -3.94
C ALA A 49 -6.56 13.68 -2.48
N GLU A 50 -6.14 14.73 -1.77
CA GLU A 50 -5.76 14.65 -0.35
C GLU A 50 -6.93 14.23 0.54
N LEU A 51 -8.15 14.72 0.28
CA LEU A 51 -9.36 14.29 0.98
C LEU A 51 -9.67 12.80 0.75
N MET A 52 -9.58 12.33 -0.49
CA MET A 52 -9.77 10.90 -0.81
C MET A 52 -8.72 10.03 -0.14
N ILE A 53 -7.47 10.42 -0.23
CA ILE A 53 -6.34 9.75 0.43
C ILE A 53 -6.55 9.73 1.95
N GLY A 54 -6.96 10.86 2.54
CA GLY A 54 -7.25 10.99 3.97
C GLY A 54 -8.43 10.11 4.42
N ALA A 55 -9.50 10.04 3.65
CA ALA A 55 -10.66 9.19 3.94
C ALA A 55 -10.29 7.70 3.93
N VAL A 56 -9.54 7.27 2.93
CA VAL A 56 -9.04 5.89 2.87
C VAL A 56 -8.10 5.60 4.04
N TRP A 57 -7.27 6.57 4.41
CA TRP A 57 -6.37 6.44 5.55
C TRP A 57 -7.12 6.29 6.88
N ALA A 58 -8.17 7.09 7.08
CA ALA A 58 -9.06 6.97 8.24
C ALA A 58 -9.75 5.59 8.29
N LEU A 59 -10.16 5.04 7.14
CA LEU A 59 -10.75 3.72 7.03
C LEU A 59 -9.76 2.62 7.49
N PHE A 60 -8.49 2.71 7.08
CA PHE A 60 -7.47 1.77 7.53
C PHE A 60 -7.17 1.90 9.03
N GLY A 61 -7.14 3.14 9.55
CA GLY A 61 -7.00 3.38 10.98
C GLY A 61 -8.14 2.79 11.78
N LEU A 62 -9.38 2.93 11.29
CA LEU A 62 -10.57 2.33 11.89
C LEU A 62 -10.50 0.80 11.90
N ASP A 63 -10.12 0.18 10.78
CA ASP A 63 -9.92 -1.27 10.71
C ASP A 63 -8.89 -1.77 11.72
N TYR A 64 -7.76 -1.07 11.84
CA TYR A 64 -6.74 -1.38 12.85
C TYR A 64 -7.30 -1.33 14.28
N LEU A 65 -8.06 -0.28 14.60
CA LEU A 65 -8.70 -0.13 15.92
C LEU A 65 -9.72 -1.24 16.18
N VAL A 66 -10.55 -1.59 15.21
CA VAL A 66 -11.51 -2.69 15.35
C VAL A 66 -10.80 -4.02 15.59
N ARG A 67 -9.73 -4.32 14.86
CA ARG A 67 -8.92 -5.54 15.07
C ARG A 67 -8.28 -5.55 16.45
N LEU A 68 -7.76 -4.42 16.93
CA LEU A 68 -7.18 -4.28 18.26
C LEU A 68 -8.22 -4.55 19.36
N VAL A 69 -9.43 -4.02 19.20
CA VAL A 69 -10.53 -4.23 20.18
C VAL A 69 -11.02 -5.68 20.17
N LEU A 70 -11.08 -6.32 18.99
CA LEU A 70 -11.50 -7.72 18.84
C LEU A 70 -10.43 -8.73 19.19
N ALA A 71 -9.18 -8.31 19.36
CA ALA A 71 -8.07 -9.19 19.68
C ALA A 71 -8.20 -9.78 21.09
N PRO A 72 -8.02 -11.12 21.27
CA PRO A 72 -8.13 -11.77 22.58
C PRO A 72 -7.09 -11.26 23.59
N ASN A 73 -5.87 -11.00 23.14
CA ASN A 73 -4.75 -10.45 23.91
C ASN A 73 -4.26 -9.15 23.27
N ARG A 74 -4.88 -8.02 23.63
CA ARG A 74 -4.65 -6.70 23.04
C ARG A 74 -3.18 -6.26 23.09
N SER A 75 -2.50 -6.43 24.21
CA SER A 75 -1.10 -6.04 24.39
C SER A 75 -0.14 -6.82 23.50
N ARG A 76 -0.30 -8.15 23.44
CA ARG A 76 0.52 -9.01 22.57
C ARG A 76 0.21 -8.79 21.10
N TRP A 77 -1.05 -8.56 20.75
CA TRP A 77 -1.47 -8.24 19.39
C TRP A 77 -0.89 -6.89 18.94
N PHE A 78 -1.01 -5.87 19.78
CA PHE A 78 -0.47 -4.52 19.54
C PHE A 78 1.04 -4.56 19.29
N LEU A 79 1.82 -5.20 20.16
CA LEU A 79 3.28 -5.31 20.00
C LEU A 79 3.68 -6.05 18.71
N ARG A 80 2.88 -7.00 18.27
CA ARG A 80 3.15 -7.77 17.05
C ARG A 80 2.78 -7.00 15.76
N HIS A 81 1.86 -6.03 15.86
CA HIS A 81 1.40 -5.20 14.76
C HIS A 81 1.86 -3.73 14.88
N LEU A 82 2.93 -3.49 15.65
CA LEU A 82 3.60 -2.19 15.72
C LEU A 82 4.07 -1.66 14.34
N PRO A 83 4.60 -2.49 13.42
CA PRO A 83 4.95 -2.01 12.09
C PRO A 83 3.74 -1.44 11.33
N ASP A 84 2.58 -2.08 11.46
CA ASP A 84 1.35 -1.61 10.82
C ASP A 84 0.92 -0.25 11.38
N LEU A 85 1.03 -0.08 12.70
CA LEU A 85 0.75 1.18 13.38
C LEU A 85 1.76 2.27 12.98
N ALA A 86 3.06 1.93 12.89
CA ALA A 86 4.09 2.88 12.48
C ALA A 86 3.80 3.46 11.09
N ILE A 87 3.37 2.62 10.14
CA ILE A 87 2.96 3.04 8.79
C ILE A 87 1.74 3.96 8.83
N ILE A 88 0.83 3.78 9.83
CA ILE A 88 -0.34 4.63 10.02
C ILE A 88 0.05 5.98 10.62
N VAL A 89 0.90 6.00 11.65
CA VAL A 89 1.12 7.17 12.51
C VAL A 89 2.22 8.10 11.99
N LEU A 90 3.22 7.59 11.27
CA LEU A 90 4.35 8.40 10.83
C LEU A 90 4.07 9.12 9.50
N PRO A 91 3.69 10.41 9.50
CA PRO A 91 3.45 11.17 8.28
C PRO A 91 4.72 11.41 7.45
N ILE A 92 5.89 11.30 8.07
CA ILE A 92 7.22 11.41 7.42
C ILE A 92 7.49 10.23 6.47
N LEU A 93 6.77 9.11 6.67
CA LEU A 93 6.85 7.92 5.83
C LEU A 93 5.80 7.97 4.69
N ARG A 94 5.57 9.15 4.10
CA ARG A 94 4.66 9.29 2.94
C ARG A 94 4.94 8.25 1.85
N PRO A 95 6.20 8.00 1.43
CA PRO A 95 6.51 6.95 0.46
C PRO A 95 6.21 5.53 1.01
N LEU A 96 6.38 5.29 2.31
CA LEU A 96 6.07 3.99 2.93
C LEU A 96 4.57 3.68 3.04
N ARG A 97 3.67 4.65 2.76
CA ARG A 97 2.24 4.37 2.57
C ARG A 97 2.01 3.35 1.45
N LEU A 98 2.89 3.33 0.47
CA LEU A 98 2.88 2.39 -0.64
C LEU A 98 3.21 0.94 -0.19
N LEU A 99 3.87 0.74 0.95
CA LEU A 99 4.05 -0.60 1.54
C LEU A 99 2.71 -1.27 1.93
N ARG A 100 1.62 -0.51 2.07
CA ARG A 100 0.29 -1.10 2.23
C ARG A 100 -0.19 -1.85 0.99
N LEU A 101 0.35 -1.54 -0.17
CA LEU A 101 0.08 -2.32 -1.38
C LEU A 101 0.65 -3.74 -1.27
N VAL A 102 1.61 -3.99 -0.37
CA VAL A 102 2.04 -5.34 0.01
C VAL A 102 0.88 -6.13 0.63
N THR A 103 -0.07 -5.45 1.32
CA THR A 103 -1.29 -6.13 1.80
C THR A 103 -2.17 -6.56 0.64
N LEU A 104 -2.24 -5.79 -0.43
CA LEU A 104 -2.95 -6.15 -1.68
C LEU A 104 -2.34 -7.40 -2.31
N VAL A 105 -1.01 -7.47 -2.35
CA VAL A 105 -0.27 -8.65 -2.80
C VAL A 105 -0.56 -9.86 -1.89
N SER A 106 -0.59 -9.66 -0.58
CA SER A 106 -0.88 -10.74 0.39
C SER A 106 -2.33 -11.24 0.29
N ILE A 107 -3.29 -10.35 -0.01
CA ILE A 107 -4.69 -10.71 -0.26
C ILE A 107 -4.81 -11.53 -1.55
N MET A 108 -4.17 -11.07 -2.61
CA MET A 108 -4.09 -11.82 -3.87
C MET A 108 -3.49 -13.23 -3.67
N GLN A 109 -2.47 -13.36 -2.84
CA GLN A 109 -1.85 -14.65 -2.51
C GLN A 109 -2.79 -15.59 -1.74
N ARG A 110 -3.62 -15.07 -0.82
CA ARG A 110 -4.57 -15.87 -0.03
C ARG A 110 -5.74 -16.41 -0.84
N SER A 111 -6.19 -15.66 -1.86
CA SER A 111 -7.31 -16.07 -2.74
C SER A 111 -6.91 -17.14 -3.76
N ALA A 112 -5.63 -17.49 -3.82
CA ALA A 112 -5.08 -18.46 -4.77
C ALA A 112 -5.18 -19.89 -4.23
N GLY A 113 -6.28 -20.56 -4.52
CA GLY A 113 -6.39 -22.02 -4.35
C GLY A 113 -5.45 -22.80 -5.29
N THR A 114 -5.30 -24.04 -5.04
CA THR A 114 -4.36 -25.13 -5.38
C THR A 114 -3.81 -25.35 -6.81
N ALA A 115 -3.93 -24.46 -7.80
CA ALA A 115 -3.37 -24.63 -9.15
C ALA A 115 -2.01 -23.90 -9.29
N LEU A 116 -0.91 -24.56 -8.94
CA LEU A 116 0.33 -23.93 -8.48
C LEU A 116 1.23 -23.24 -9.54
N ARG A 117 1.36 -23.71 -10.78
CA ARG A 117 2.45 -23.22 -11.66
C ARG A 117 2.15 -21.93 -12.41
N GLY A 118 0.98 -21.79 -13.05
CA GLY A 118 0.63 -20.57 -13.80
C GLY A 118 0.34 -19.36 -12.90
N ARG A 119 -0.10 -19.59 -11.67
CA ARG A 119 -0.44 -18.55 -10.70
C ARG A 119 0.78 -17.89 -10.06
N ILE A 120 1.85 -18.66 -9.78
CA ILE A 120 3.08 -18.09 -9.20
C ILE A 120 3.64 -17.01 -10.14
N THR A 121 3.74 -17.31 -11.44
CA THR A 121 4.23 -16.35 -12.44
C THR A 121 3.36 -15.09 -12.49
N LEU A 122 2.04 -15.25 -12.50
CA LEU A 122 1.12 -14.11 -12.54
C LEU A 122 1.22 -13.25 -11.27
N TYR A 123 1.31 -13.87 -10.09
CA TYR A 123 1.46 -13.13 -8.83
C TYR A 123 2.82 -12.44 -8.73
N THR A 124 3.89 -13.11 -9.12
CA THR A 124 5.23 -12.52 -9.12
C THR A 124 5.29 -11.33 -10.07
N ALA A 125 4.79 -11.49 -11.30
CA ALA A 125 4.73 -10.41 -12.28
C ALA A 125 3.85 -9.25 -11.81
N GLY A 126 2.66 -9.54 -11.27
CA GLY A 126 1.77 -8.52 -10.74
C GLY A 126 2.37 -7.77 -9.56
N SER A 127 3.02 -8.48 -8.63
CA SER A 127 3.71 -7.87 -7.49
C SER A 127 4.90 -7.01 -7.93
N ALA A 128 5.70 -7.50 -8.87
CA ALA A 128 6.82 -6.74 -9.42
C ALA A 128 6.35 -5.49 -10.15
N THR A 129 5.31 -5.60 -10.98
CA THR A 129 4.72 -4.44 -11.67
C THR A 129 4.21 -3.39 -10.68
N LEU A 130 3.51 -3.84 -9.63
CA LEU A 130 3.01 -2.94 -8.59
C LEU A 130 4.14 -2.24 -7.84
N LEU A 131 5.20 -2.98 -7.48
CA LEU A 131 6.38 -2.41 -6.82
C LEU A 131 7.11 -1.40 -7.70
N ILE A 132 7.32 -1.70 -8.98
CA ILE A 132 7.94 -0.79 -9.94
C ILE A 132 7.11 0.48 -10.08
N PHE A 133 5.79 0.34 -10.27
CA PHE A 133 4.89 1.47 -10.43
C PHE A 133 4.88 2.38 -9.19
N THR A 134 4.77 1.78 -8.00
CA THR A 134 4.73 2.54 -6.75
C THR A 134 6.07 3.19 -6.41
N SER A 135 7.18 2.51 -6.69
CA SER A 135 8.52 3.07 -6.52
C SER A 135 8.76 4.25 -7.47
N ALA A 136 8.30 4.13 -8.73
CA ALA A 136 8.39 5.23 -9.69
C ALA A 136 7.56 6.45 -9.26
N LEU A 137 6.34 6.25 -8.75
CA LEU A 137 5.52 7.35 -8.22
C LEU A 137 6.20 8.02 -7.01
N ALA A 138 6.72 7.22 -6.07
CA ALA A 138 7.39 7.73 -4.89
C ALA A 138 8.67 8.52 -5.22
N ALA A 139 9.48 8.00 -6.14
CA ALA A 139 10.67 8.69 -6.61
C ALA A 139 10.31 9.99 -7.33
N LEU A 140 9.30 9.98 -8.19
CA LEU A 140 8.84 11.19 -8.88
C LEU A 140 8.32 12.26 -7.91
N GLU A 141 7.54 11.87 -6.89
CA GLU A 141 7.05 12.80 -5.86
C GLU A 141 8.19 13.43 -5.07
N ALA A 142 9.19 12.63 -4.68
CA ALA A 142 10.31 13.10 -3.88
C ALA A 142 11.27 14.01 -4.67
N GLU A 143 11.53 13.65 -5.93
CA GLU A 143 12.63 14.21 -6.71
C GLU A 143 12.22 15.35 -7.66
N ARG A 144 10.95 15.40 -8.08
CA ARG A 144 10.46 16.32 -9.12
C ARG A 144 10.81 17.79 -8.87
N HIS A 145 10.83 18.21 -7.61
CA HIS A 145 11.05 19.60 -7.22
C HIS A 145 12.44 19.85 -6.60
N GLU A 146 13.28 18.80 -6.53
CA GLU A 146 14.63 18.93 -5.98
C GLU A 146 15.59 19.53 -7.05
N PRO A 147 16.33 20.59 -6.69
CA PRO A 147 17.32 21.18 -7.59
C PRO A 147 18.43 20.18 -7.96
N GLY A 148 18.60 19.93 -9.25
CA GLY A 148 19.65 19.02 -9.74
C GLY A 148 19.22 17.56 -9.86
N SER A 149 17.99 17.20 -9.49
CA SER A 149 17.48 15.85 -9.67
C SER A 149 17.36 15.50 -11.16
N SER A 150 17.72 14.25 -11.49
CA SER A 150 17.55 13.68 -12.83
C SER A 150 16.15 13.13 -13.08
N ILE A 151 15.29 13.05 -12.02
CA ILE A 151 13.94 12.48 -12.07
C ILE A 151 12.90 13.60 -12.05
N GLN A 152 12.51 14.10 -13.20
CA GLN A 152 11.51 15.17 -13.35
C GLN A 152 10.22 14.70 -14.04
N SER A 153 10.22 13.49 -14.61
CA SER A 153 9.08 12.91 -15.32
C SER A 153 8.83 11.48 -14.89
N PHE A 154 7.57 11.03 -15.05
CA PHE A 154 7.23 9.64 -14.73
C PHE A 154 8.03 8.62 -15.55
N GLY A 155 8.36 8.94 -16.80
CA GLY A 155 9.18 8.07 -17.65
C GLY A 155 10.58 7.86 -17.06
N GLN A 156 11.22 8.91 -16.54
CA GLN A 156 12.53 8.83 -15.88
C GLN A 156 12.44 8.04 -14.57
N ALA A 157 11.43 8.31 -13.75
CA ALA A 157 11.18 7.56 -12.53
C ALA A 157 10.93 6.06 -12.80
N LEU A 158 10.14 5.74 -13.83
CA LEU A 158 9.88 4.36 -14.25
C LEU A 158 11.15 3.67 -14.75
N TRP A 159 11.95 4.36 -15.55
CA TRP A 159 13.25 3.88 -16.01
C TRP A 159 14.19 3.56 -14.85
N TRP A 160 14.32 4.50 -13.91
CA TRP A 160 15.10 4.29 -12.70
C TRP A 160 14.62 3.08 -11.88
N ALA A 161 13.31 2.95 -11.66
CA ALA A 161 12.74 1.84 -10.91
C ALA A 161 13.01 0.49 -11.60
N LEU A 162 12.89 0.43 -12.94
CA LEU A 162 13.16 -0.78 -13.72
C LEU A 162 14.64 -1.17 -13.67
N THR A 163 15.54 -0.22 -13.87
CA THR A 163 16.99 -0.50 -13.86
C THR A 163 17.49 -0.86 -12.46
N THR A 164 16.84 -0.34 -11.42
CA THR A 164 17.17 -0.63 -10.03
C THR A 164 16.69 -2.02 -9.63
N ILE A 165 15.44 -2.38 -9.91
CA ILE A 165 14.90 -3.70 -9.53
C ILE A 165 15.57 -4.85 -10.30
N THR A 166 16.00 -4.58 -11.52
CA THR A 166 16.76 -5.53 -12.33
C THR A 166 18.26 -5.57 -12.00
N THR A 167 18.71 -4.74 -11.06
CA THR A 167 20.11 -4.61 -10.63
C THR A 167 21.09 -4.19 -11.75
N VAL A 168 20.57 -3.65 -12.86
CA VAL A 168 21.41 -3.16 -13.98
C VAL A 168 22.10 -1.84 -13.58
N GLY A 169 21.36 -0.88 -13.03
CA GLY A 169 21.87 0.35 -12.46
C GLY A 169 22.73 1.17 -13.43
N TYR A 170 22.18 1.63 -14.56
CA TYR A 170 22.94 2.40 -15.57
C TYR A 170 23.55 3.68 -14.99
N GLY A 171 22.99 4.26 -13.92
CA GLY A 171 23.50 5.49 -13.30
C GLY A 171 23.25 6.77 -14.09
N ASP A 172 22.45 6.70 -15.15
CA ASP A 172 22.02 7.83 -15.97
C ASP A 172 20.85 8.61 -15.33
N THR A 173 20.09 7.94 -14.50
CA THR A 173 18.97 8.47 -13.74
C THR A 173 19.04 7.96 -12.30
N PHE A 174 19.07 8.88 -11.33
CA PHE A 174 19.20 8.57 -9.90
C PHE A 174 18.45 9.62 -9.06
N PRO A 175 17.91 9.25 -7.89
CA PRO A 175 17.33 10.18 -6.92
C PRO A 175 18.39 10.97 -6.18
#